data_b0818a1030a1a4e4ebbe2ee057ce965f
#
_entry.id   b0818a1030a1a4e4ebbe2ee057ce965f
#
_cell.length_a   1.000
_cell.length_b   1.000
_cell.length_c   1.000
_cell.angle_alpha   90.00
_cell.angle_beta   90.00
_cell.angle_gamma   90.00
#
_symmetry.space_group_name_H-M   'P 1'
#
loop_
_entity.id
_entity.type
_entity.pdbx_description
1 polymer ?
#
loop_
_entity_poly.entity_id
_entity_poly.type
_entity_poly.pdbx_seq_one_letter_code
_entity_poly.pdbx_strand_id
1 'polypeptide(L)'
;LNGQVAVRDLIISGKEIPQPVKVNEITLALTPDMVRSNDFAATTGSTTVNVNFALAQYTSPNSMITAGLRAPNAKLGEIIDMAKAAGISAVAGMSGNGTLTLDAHAQGPTKNVSALNFDGTGKISNATLQLPSLTKPVQIHNSDIRFSQNSASLQNIAISVGQTNASGTLTLKNFAAPQVQFTLSADKVNVAELQQILNAAPAAPAKRAAVQGFWDLVPRAEAQTKAAPSLLTKMSGGGTITVGAIQYDDLLLNNTRSNVALDHGVIKLNPLTADVYGGKETGAVTLDMRPAQPVYAVNLKTEQVDANKLVSSVSSLKQTIYGLLSSNVNATFSASSADSIARSLNGTLAINLTNGKLMNVDLLHELASVGKFLGSNFGAPKNFTNLAQLTGNFDVKNGVAQTNNLKAVIDGGTMAATGLVNLADQSLNMHVTAILNKAMSQQVGGTQIGGFMNTALANNQGELVLPVIITGTFQHPQVAPDVQQLAQMKLKNLLPTSKNPGQLTNGIVGAILGNKNQNGGASSQSPNGQQGGISGILGTLGGKQQNQQQQPDTSIGNNQGQPQATPTPAPNLGNVLNQVLNRKKKESSPTPTPR
;
A
#
# COMPACT_ATOMS: atom_id res chain seq x y z
N LEU A 1 13.38 58.68 -40.19
CA LEU A 1 14.62 59.03 -39.48
C LEU A 1 15.68 57.99 -39.85
N ASN A 2 16.82 58.42 -40.33
CA ASN A 2 18.00 57.57 -40.52
C ASN A 2 19.14 58.13 -39.65
N GLY A 3 19.80 57.28 -38.88
CA GLY A 3 20.86 57.72 -38.01
C GLY A 3 21.35 56.69 -37.01
N GLN A 4 22.31 57.09 -36.22
CA GLN A 4 22.76 56.28 -35.07
C GLN A 4 22.69 57.13 -33.80
N VAL A 5 22.28 56.48 -32.71
CA VAL A 5 22.25 57.07 -31.38
C VAL A 5 23.09 56.19 -30.46
N ALA A 6 24.12 56.73 -29.84
CA ALA A 6 24.88 56.05 -28.80
C ALA A 6 24.43 56.56 -27.42
N VAL A 7 24.06 55.65 -26.55
CA VAL A 7 23.73 55.93 -25.16
C VAL A 7 24.79 55.30 -24.28
N ARG A 8 25.34 56.05 -23.34
CA ARG A 8 26.37 55.61 -22.42
C ARG A 8 25.87 55.74 -20.99
N ASP A 9 26.42 54.88 -20.14
CA ASP A 9 26.12 54.84 -18.69
C ASP A 9 24.62 54.81 -18.36
N LEU A 10 23.87 54.05 -19.16
CA LEU A 10 22.42 53.86 -18.92
C LEU A 10 22.18 53.01 -17.68
N ILE A 11 21.39 53.53 -16.75
CA ILE A 11 20.94 52.80 -15.58
C ILE A 11 19.41 52.69 -15.66
N ILE A 12 18.92 51.45 -15.69
CA ILE A 12 17.51 51.12 -15.68
C ILE A 12 17.14 50.59 -14.29
N SER A 13 16.20 51.27 -13.63
CA SER A 13 15.69 50.85 -12.32
C SER A 13 14.18 51.05 -12.27
N GLY A 14 13.51 50.22 -11.48
CA GLY A 14 12.05 50.25 -11.33
C GLY A 14 11.59 49.33 -10.22
N LYS A 15 10.32 49.44 -9.83
CA LYS A 15 9.75 48.57 -8.76
C LYS A 15 9.78 47.07 -9.08
N GLU A 16 9.78 46.75 -10.38
CA GLU A 16 9.76 45.36 -10.88
C GLU A 16 11.18 44.88 -11.26
N ILE A 17 12.22 45.68 -10.98
CA ILE A 17 13.62 45.36 -11.24
C ILE A 17 14.32 45.24 -9.89
N PRO A 18 14.67 44.02 -9.42
CA PRO A 18 15.20 43.78 -8.06
C PRO A 18 16.53 44.51 -7.82
N GLN A 19 17.32 44.64 -8.88
CA GLN A 19 18.60 45.35 -8.87
C GLN A 19 18.74 46.19 -10.15
N PRO A 20 19.30 47.40 -10.09
CA PRO A 20 19.48 48.23 -11.27
C PRO A 20 20.25 47.51 -12.38
N VAL A 21 19.75 47.62 -13.60
CA VAL A 21 20.45 47.12 -14.81
C VAL A 21 21.30 48.23 -15.34
N LYS A 22 22.60 48.00 -15.44
CA LYS A 22 23.60 48.93 -15.94
C LYS A 22 24.02 48.51 -17.35
N VAL A 23 24.00 49.46 -18.27
CA VAL A 23 24.49 49.31 -19.65
C VAL A 23 25.53 50.38 -19.89
N ASN A 24 26.79 49.97 -20.08
CA ASN A 24 27.87 50.91 -20.26
C ASN A 24 27.76 51.68 -21.57
N GLU A 25 27.46 51.00 -22.66
CA GLU A 25 27.24 51.60 -23.95
C GLU A 25 26.29 50.77 -24.80
N ILE A 26 25.34 51.42 -25.45
CA ILE A 26 24.46 50.84 -26.46
C ILE A 26 24.40 51.77 -27.66
N THR A 27 24.57 51.22 -28.84
CA THR A 27 24.41 51.93 -30.11
C THR A 27 23.14 51.46 -30.79
N LEU A 28 22.27 52.41 -31.12
CA LEU A 28 21.03 52.17 -31.84
C LEU A 28 21.16 52.70 -33.28
N ALA A 29 21.01 51.82 -34.24
CA ALA A 29 20.86 52.18 -35.64
C ALA A 29 19.34 52.35 -35.95
N LEU A 30 18.98 53.52 -36.44
CA LEU A 30 17.61 53.89 -36.77
C LEU A 30 17.43 53.98 -38.27
N THR A 31 16.39 53.36 -38.78
CA THR A 31 15.84 53.51 -40.10
C THR A 31 14.37 53.95 -39.99
N PRO A 32 13.65 54.34 -41.08
CA PRO A 32 12.26 54.70 -40.98
C PRO A 32 11.38 53.59 -40.33
N ASP A 33 11.72 52.32 -40.54
CA ASP A 33 10.88 51.21 -40.15
C ASP A 33 11.49 50.31 -39.05
N MET A 34 12.77 50.55 -38.66
CA MET A 34 13.48 49.67 -37.73
C MET A 34 14.44 50.43 -36.81
N VAL A 35 14.46 50.02 -35.56
CA VAL A 35 15.52 50.34 -34.59
C VAL A 35 16.28 49.05 -34.29
N ARG A 36 17.58 49.02 -34.44
CA ARG A 36 18.44 47.88 -34.13
C ARG A 36 19.53 48.29 -33.17
N SER A 37 19.75 47.50 -32.12
CA SER A 37 20.89 47.65 -31.23
C SER A 37 22.13 46.93 -31.80
N ASN A 38 23.34 47.35 -31.37
CA ASN A 38 24.50 46.49 -31.38
C ASN A 38 24.36 45.38 -30.35
N ASP A 39 25.31 44.43 -30.32
CA ASP A 39 25.48 43.55 -29.16
C ASP A 39 26.03 44.40 -28.01
N PHE A 40 25.32 44.49 -26.89
CA PHE A 40 25.74 45.26 -25.73
C PHE A 40 25.66 44.42 -24.45
N ALA A 41 26.53 44.77 -23.50
CA ALA A 41 26.53 44.14 -22.20
C ALA A 41 25.62 44.88 -21.23
N ALA A 42 24.71 44.17 -20.60
CA ALA A 42 23.88 44.65 -19.51
C ALA A 42 24.27 43.90 -18.23
N THR A 43 24.52 44.62 -17.15
CA THR A 43 24.94 44.01 -15.87
C THR A 43 23.90 44.31 -14.80
N THR A 44 23.46 43.27 -14.08
CA THR A 44 22.59 43.37 -12.91
C THR A 44 23.17 42.54 -11.79
N GLY A 45 23.42 43.19 -10.62
CA GLY A 45 24.19 42.52 -9.56
C GLY A 45 25.56 42.10 -10.01
N SER A 46 25.83 40.79 -9.96
CA SER A 46 27.07 40.16 -10.44
C SER A 46 26.90 39.44 -11.78
N THR A 47 25.70 39.44 -12.35
CA THR A 47 25.41 38.81 -13.64
C THR A 47 25.54 39.80 -14.78
N THR A 48 26.36 39.42 -15.78
CA THR A 48 26.47 40.13 -17.06
C THR A 48 25.81 39.29 -18.16
N VAL A 49 24.91 39.93 -18.91
CA VAL A 49 24.24 39.35 -20.07
C VAL A 49 24.58 40.18 -21.32
N ASN A 50 24.84 39.52 -22.42
CA ASN A 50 25.00 40.15 -23.74
C ASN A 50 23.61 40.14 -24.41
N VAL A 51 23.14 41.30 -24.83
CA VAL A 51 21.81 41.49 -25.38
C VAL A 51 21.94 42.19 -26.75
N ASN A 52 21.10 41.79 -27.69
CA ASN A 52 20.82 42.55 -28.89
C ASN A 52 19.33 42.54 -29.17
N PHE A 53 18.82 43.54 -29.86
CA PHE A 53 17.45 43.58 -30.30
C PHE A 53 17.27 44.33 -31.62
N ALA A 54 16.16 43.99 -32.29
CA ALA A 54 15.63 44.76 -33.41
C ALA A 54 14.14 45.00 -33.20
N LEU A 55 13.71 46.24 -33.32
CA LEU A 55 12.33 46.67 -33.21
C LEU A 55 11.85 47.14 -34.60
N ALA A 56 11.04 46.32 -35.25
CA ALA A 56 10.46 46.66 -36.55
C ALA A 56 9.13 47.40 -36.38
N GLN A 57 8.83 48.28 -37.34
CA GLN A 57 7.61 49.07 -37.37
C GLN A 57 7.37 49.84 -36.05
N TYR A 58 8.43 50.40 -35.47
CA TYR A 58 8.41 50.99 -34.12
C TYR A 58 7.45 52.16 -33.94
N THR A 59 7.05 52.81 -35.05
CA THR A 59 6.05 53.88 -35.07
C THR A 59 4.61 53.35 -35.22
N SER A 60 4.44 52.05 -35.49
CA SER A 60 3.17 51.41 -35.72
C SER A 60 2.62 50.79 -34.43
N PRO A 61 1.27 50.74 -34.29
CA PRO A 61 0.65 49.93 -33.22
C PRO A 61 1.03 48.43 -33.27
N ASN A 62 1.51 47.92 -34.43
CA ASN A 62 1.89 46.54 -34.66
C ASN A 62 3.40 46.33 -34.64
N SER A 63 4.10 47.08 -33.81
CA SER A 63 5.54 46.94 -33.68
C SER A 63 5.96 45.54 -33.23
N MET A 64 7.02 45.00 -33.87
CA MET A 64 7.55 43.66 -33.60
C MET A 64 8.94 43.77 -33.07
N ILE A 65 9.24 42.99 -32.03
CA ILE A 65 10.60 42.88 -31.46
C ILE A 65 11.19 41.51 -31.80
N THR A 66 12.47 41.51 -32.12
CA THR A 66 13.33 40.33 -32.10
C THR A 66 14.49 40.62 -31.15
N ALA A 67 14.75 39.78 -30.19
CA ALA A 67 15.80 39.96 -29.20
C ALA A 67 16.59 38.67 -28.96
N GLY A 68 17.88 38.80 -28.77
CA GLY A 68 18.78 37.75 -28.35
C GLY A 68 19.42 38.09 -27.01
N LEU A 69 19.60 37.09 -26.16
CA LEU A 69 20.20 37.21 -24.84
C LEU A 69 21.18 36.06 -24.63
N ARG A 70 22.43 36.38 -24.26
CA ARG A 70 23.46 35.41 -23.88
C ARG A 70 24.03 35.74 -22.52
N ALA A 71 23.94 34.75 -21.62
CA ALA A 71 24.48 34.87 -20.27
C ALA A 71 25.43 33.69 -20.00
N PRO A 72 26.74 33.84 -20.19
CA PRO A 72 27.67 32.70 -20.06
C PRO A 72 27.88 32.25 -18.61
N ASN A 73 27.68 33.10 -17.63
CA ASN A 73 27.94 32.84 -16.21
C ASN A 73 26.95 33.59 -15.32
N ALA A 74 25.64 33.52 -15.63
CA ALA A 74 24.62 34.14 -14.80
C ALA A 74 24.56 33.47 -13.42
N LYS A 75 24.29 34.28 -12.40
CA LYS A 75 23.98 33.77 -11.07
C LYS A 75 22.53 33.33 -11.03
N LEU A 76 22.29 32.05 -10.79
CA LEU A 76 20.96 31.46 -10.79
C LEU A 76 19.99 32.21 -9.85
N GLY A 77 20.46 32.62 -8.66
CA GLY A 77 19.64 33.39 -7.71
C GLY A 77 19.17 34.73 -8.29
N GLU A 78 20.04 35.49 -8.94
CA GLU A 78 19.70 36.77 -9.57
C GLU A 78 18.69 36.58 -10.71
N ILE A 79 18.81 35.51 -11.50
CA ILE A 79 17.87 35.17 -12.56
C ILE A 79 16.49 34.80 -11.97
N ILE A 80 16.45 33.99 -10.88
CA ILE A 80 15.21 33.64 -10.18
C ILE A 80 14.54 34.91 -9.65
N ASP A 81 15.29 35.84 -9.05
CA ASP A 81 14.72 37.06 -8.48
C ASP A 81 14.20 38.01 -9.57
N MET A 82 14.88 38.11 -10.72
CA MET A 82 14.37 38.83 -11.88
C MET A 82 13.10 38.21 -12.44
N ALA A 83 13.04 36.89 -12.54
CA ALA A 83 11.84 36.18 -13.00
C ALA A 83 10.65 36.36 -12.06
N LYS A 84 10.88 36.40 -10.74
CA LYS A 84 9.82 36.73 -9.75
C LYS A 84 9.31 38.16 -9.93
N ALA A 85 10.24 39.11 -10.10
CA ALA A 85 9.89 40.53 -10.30
C ALA A 85 9.12 40.74 -11.61
N ALA A 86 9.43 39.96 -12.65
CA ALA A 86 8.68 39.93 -13.90
C ALA A 86 7.33 39.19 -13.80
N GLY A 87 6.92 38.73 -12.61
CA GLY A 87 5.61 38.09 -12.38
C GLY A 87 5.53 36.65 -12.86
N ILE A 88 6.68 35.97 -13.10
CA ILE A 88 6.70 34.55 -13.51
C ILE A 88 6.34 33.67 -12.33
N SER A 89 5.10 33.20 -12.30
CA SER A 89 4.55 32.41 -11.17
C SER A 89 5.24 31.07 -10.96
N ALA A 90 5.86 30.52 -12.00
CA ALA A 90 6.57 29.23 -11.94
C ALA A 90 7.77 29.24 -10.96
N VAL A 91 8.36 30.39 -10.70
CA VAL A 91 9.49 30.56 -9.77
C VAL A 91 9.07 31.16 -8.42
N ALA A 92 7.77 31.33 -8.18
CA ALA A 92 7.27 31.86 -6.92
C ALA A 92 7.70 30.99 -5.73
N GLY A 93 8.26 31.62 -4.70
CA GLY A 93 8.78 30.93 -3.51
C GLY A 93 10.08 30.13 -3.72
N MET A 94 10.61 30.03 -4.94
CA MET A 94 11.91 29.43 -5.20
C MET A 94 13.05 30.36 -4.76
N SER A 95 14.15 29.79 -4.31
CA SER A 95 15.43 30.47 -4.12
C SER A 95 16.57 29.52 -4.45
N GLY A 96 17.72 30.07 -4.76
CA GLY A 96 18.85 29.21 -5.08
C GLY A 96 20.13 29.99 -5.39
N ASN A 97 21.17 29.24 -5.55
CA ASN A 97 22.48 29.75 -6.01
C ASN A 97 23.05 28.79 -7.05
N GLY A 98 24.16 29.19 -7.65
CA GLY A 98 24.83 28.39 -8.67
C GLY A 98 25.02 29.17 -9.96
N THR A 99 25.49 28.48 -10.99
CA THR A 99 25.81 29.08 -12.28
C THR A 99 24.83 28.60 -13.36
N LEU A 100 24.31 29.55 -14.14
CA LEU A 100 23.46 29.31 -15.29
C LEU A 100 24.14 29.89 -16.53
N THR A 101 24.37 29.06 -17.52
CA THR A 101 24.66 29.52 -18.89
C THR A 101 23.33 29.55 -19.64
N LEU A 102 23.04 30.62 -20.36
CA LEU A 102 21.79 30.81 -21.08
C LEU A 102 22.04 31.45 -22.45
N ASP A 103 21.41 30.93 -23.48
CA ASP A 103 21.29 31.52 -24.82
C ASP A 103 19.82 31.47 -25.20
N ALA A 104 19.18 32.62 -25.30
CA ALA A 104 17.75 32.75 -25.50
C ALA A 104 17.41 33.74 -26.59
N HIS A 105 16.35 33.44 -27.34
CA HIS A 105 15.81 34.30 -28.37
C HIS A 105 14.33 34.56 -28.08
N ALA A 106 13.88 35.75 -28.43
CA ALA A 106 12.48 36.14 -28.31
C ALA A 106 12.05 36.92 -29.55
N GLN A 107 10.85 36.66 -30.04
CA GLN A 107 10.27 37.36 -31.19
C GLN A 107 8.75 37.50 -31.05
N GLY A 108 8.22 38.67 -31.35
CA GLY A 108 6.77 38.90 -31.37
C GLY A 108 6.35 40.35 -31.21
N PRO A 109 5.04 40.62 -31.02
CA PRO A 109 4.49 41.95 -30.87
C PRO A 109 4.88 42.59 -29.54
N THR A 110 5.28 43.87 -29.54
CA THR A 110 5.71 44.58 -28.35
C THR A 110 4.57 44.88 -27.37
N LYS A 111 3.32 45.01 -27.86
CA LYS A 111 2.16 45.32 -27.05
C LYS A 111 1.56 44.13 -26.30
N ASN A 112 1.92 42.94 -26.68
CA ASN A 112 1.42 41.71 -26.03
C ASN A 112 2.58 40.77 -25.74
N VAL A 113 3.17 40.92 -24.56
CA VAL A 113 4.30 40.10 -24.10
C VAL A 113 3.95 38.61 -24.05
N SER A 114 2.70 38.26 -23.80
CA SER A 114 2.24 36.86 -23.80
C SER A 114 2.18 36.20 -25.18
N ALA A 115 2.22 37.02 -26.24
CA ALA A 115 2.31 36.55 -27.64
C ALA A 115 3.75 36.48 -28.15
N LEU A 116 4.76 36.75 -27.31
CA LEU A 116 6.15 36.53 -27.68
C LEU A 116 6.44 35.06 -27.80
N ASN A 117 7.00 34.65 -28.93
CA ASN A 117 7.63 33.35 -29.08
C ASN A 117 9.03 33.44 -28.51
N PHE A 118 9.39 32.57 -27.61
CA PHE A 118 10.73 32.47 -27.08
C PHE A 118 11.21 31.03 -27.09
N ASP A 119 12.51 30.88 -27.31
CA ASP A 119 13.22 29.61 -27.24
C ASP A 119 14.64 29.86 -26.72
N GLY A 120 15.27 28.77 -26.29
CA GLY A 120 16.64 28.88 -25.83
C GLY A 120 17.21 27.58 -25.32
N THR A 121 18.50 27.66 -25.04
CA THR A 121 19.29 26.60 -24.42
C THR A 121 20.05 27.14 -23.23
N GLY A 122 20.35 26.26 -22.28
CA GLY A 122 21.15 26.66 -21.13
C GLY A 122 21.79 25.46 -20.45
N LYS A 123 22.61 25.75 -19.45
CA LYS A 123 23.20 24.74 -18.59
C LYS A 123 23.24 25.25 -17.16
N ILE A 124 22.69 24.45 -16.24
CA ILE A 124 22.85 24.66 -14.81
C ILE A 124 24.03 23.83 -14.33
N SER A 125 24.89 24.40 -13.51
CA SER A 125 26.05 23.71 -12.94
C SER A 125 26.26 24.15 -11.49
N ASN A 126 26.55 23.17 -10.61
CA ASN A 126 26.89 23.40 -9.21
C ASN A 126 25.87 24.32 -8.52
N ALA A 127 24.58 24.03 -8.70
CA ALA A 127 23.51 24.84 -8.17
C ALA A 127 22.82 24.16 -6.99
N THR A 128 22.36 24.99 -6.06
CA THR A 128 21.47 24.57 -4.96
C THR A 128 20.17 25.31 -5.13
N LEU A 129 19.06 24.58 -5.22
CA LEU A 129 17.74 25.14 -5.46
C LEU A 129 16.81 24.76 -4.31
N GLN A 130 16.25 25.74 -3.61
CA GLN A 130 15.20 25.54 -2.64
C GLN A 130 13.84 25.68 -3.32
N LEU A 131 13.07 24.62 -3.28
CA LEU A 131 11.70 24.57 -3.79
C LEU A 131 10.70 24.70 -2.62
N PRO A 132 9.58 25.43 -2.78
CA PRO A 132 8.59 25.62 -1.70
C PRO A 132 7.97 24.33 -1.19
N SER A 133 7.92 23.31 -2.06
CA SER A 133 7.34 21.99 -1.75
C SER A 133 8.33 21.02 -1.09
N LEU A 134 9.59 21.42 -0.91
CA LEU A 134 10.62 20.54 -0.35
C LEU A 134 11.23 21.15 0.91
N THR A 135 11.43 20.32 1.92
CA THR A 135 12.11 20.73 3.17
C THR A 135 13.62 20.78 3.02
N LYS A 136 14.19 20.02 2.08
CA LYS A 136 15.61 20.01 1.76
C LYS A 136 15.86 20.60 0.38
N PRO A 137 16.97 21.32 0.18
CA PRO A 137 17.31 21.84 -1.13
C PRO A 137 17.68 20.71 -2.11
N VAL A 138 17.40 20.95 -3.38
CA VAL A 138 17.89 20.13 -4.49
C VAL A 138 19.28 20.64 -4.89
N GLN A 139 20.26 19.77 -4.85
CA GLN A 139 21.59 20.06 -5.39
C GLN A 139 21.64 19.61 -6.85
N ILE A 140 21.91 20.52 -7.75
CA ILE A 140 22.03 20.26 -9.18
C ILE A 140 23.51 20.30 -9.53
N HIS A 141 24.10 19.13 -9.77
CA HIS A 141 25.49 19.02 -10.19
C HIS A 141 25.62 19.45 -11.64
N ASN A 142 24.70 19.02 -12.48
CA ASN A 142 24.66 19.34 -13.89
C ASN A 142 23.23 19.13 -14.44
N SER A 143 22.81 20.00 -15.37
CA SER A 143 21.65 19.78 -16.23
C SER A 143 21.71 20.68 -17.45
N ASP A 144 21.50 20.14 -18.63
CA ASP A 144 21.32 20.91 -19.86
C ASP A 144 19.83 21.24 -20.01
N ILE A 145 19.52 22.48 -20.32
CA ILE A 145 18.15 22.99 -20.46
C ILE A 145 17.91 23.36 -21.92
N ARG A 146 16.76 22.97 -22.44
CA ARG A 146 16.17 23.51 -23.65
C ARG A 146 14.75 23.94 -23.34
N PHE A 147 14.35 25.09 -23.79
CA PHE A 147 13.01 25.60 -23.57
C PHE A 147 12.46 26.31 -24.79
N SER A 148 11.17 26.38 -24.89
CA SER A 148 10.43 27.16 -25.84
C SER A 148 9.17 27.71 -25.16
N GLN A 149 8.37 28.49 -25.86
CA GLN A 149 7.14 29.06 -25.34
C GLN A 149 6.23 28.05 -24.62
N ASN A 150 6.22 26.80 -25.06
CA ASN A 150 5.28 25.78 -24.55
C ASN A 150 5.94 24.46 -24.15
N SER A 151 7.27 24.44 -24.02
CA SER A 151 8.00 23.25 -23.60
C SER A 151 9.28 23.59 -22.85
N ALA A 152 9.66 22.70 -21.95
CA ALA A 152 10.96 22.70 -21.30
C ALA A 152 11.50 21.27 -21.24
N SER A 153 12.78 21.11 -21.52
CA SER A 153 13.46 19.82 -21.46
C SER A 153 14.75 19.97 -20.66
N LEU A 154 14.91 19.10 -19.69
CA LEU A 154 16.14 18.92 -18.91
C LEU A 154 16.80 17.63 -19.37
N GLN A 155 18.04 17.72 -19.79
CA GLN A 155 18.85 16.58 -20.23
C GLN A 155 20.10 16.49 -19.35
N ASN A 156 20.72 15.31 -19.33
CA ASN A 156 21.91 15.06 -18.52
C ASN A 156 21.74 15.50 -17.06
N ILE A 157 20.54 15.30 -16.53
CA ILE A 157 20.23 15.64 -15.13
C ILE A 157 21.15 14.83 -14.22
N ALA A 158 21.84 15.51 -13.31
CA ALA A 158 22.55 14.92 -12.19
C ALA A 158 22.22 15.74 -10.94
N ILE A 159 21.42 15.18 -10.05
CA ILE A 159 20.90 15.88 -8.86
C ILE A 159 21.07 15.03 -7.62
N SER A 160 21.10 15.70 -6.46
CA SER A 160 21.01 15.06 -5.16
C SER A 160 19.95 15.77 -4.31
N VAL A 161 19.14 14.98 -3.60
CA VAL A 161 18.17 15.49 -2.61
C VAL A 161 18.29 14.61 -1.37
N GLY A 162 18.75 15.19 -0.26
CA GLY A 162 19.11 14.38 0.91
C GLY A 162 20.19 13.37 0.57
N GLN A 163 19.93 12.09 0.79
CA GLN A 163 20.85 10.99 0.50
C GLN A 163 20.62 10.34 -0.88
N THR A 164 19.61 10.79 -1.62
CA THR A 164 19.27 10.24 -2.94
C THR A 164 19.99 10.99 -4.03
N ASN A 165 20.78 10.27 -4.86
CA ASN A 165 21.33 10.77 -6.10
C ASN A 165 20.49 10.25 -7.26
N ALA A 166 20.13 11.15 -8.17
CA ALA A 166 19.35 10.81 -9.33
C ALA A 166 19.91 11.43 -10.60
N SER A 167 19.72 10.75 -11.70
CA SER A 167 20.13 11.17 -13.04
C SER A 167 19.07 10.86 -14.07
N GLY A 168 19.12 11.51 -15.23
CA GLY A 168 18.19 11.20 -16.30
C GLY A 168 17.80 12.37 -17.18
N THR A 169 16.57 12.32 -17.67
CA THR A 169 15.96 13.33 -18.55
C THR A 169 14.53 13.62 -18.10
N LEU A 170 14.09 14.85 -18.32
CA LEU A 170 12.73 15.30 -18.05
C LEU A 170 12.29 16.25 -19.17
N THR A 171 11.15 16.02 -19.77
CA THR A 171 10.52 16.94 -20.74
C THR A 171 9.12 17.28 -20.25
N LEU A 172 8.81 18.56 -20.27
CA LEU A 172 7.51 19.11 -19.96
C LEU A 172 6.98 19.82 -21.22
N LYS A 173 5.80 19.49 -21.66
CA LYS A 173 5.09 20.12 -22.78
C LYS A 173 3.76 20.65 -22.31
N ASN A 174 3.25 21.66 -23.00
CA ASN A 174 1.93 22.26 -22.74
C ASN A 174 1.78 22.73 -21.28
N PHE A 175 2.36 23.88 -20.95
CA PHE A 175 2.34 24.42 -19.58
C PHE A 175 0.91 24.67 -19.02
N ALA A 176 -0.09 24.84 -19.89
CA ALA A 176 -1.48 25.00 -19.47
C ALA A 176 -2.13 23.66 -19.03
N ALA A 177 -1.78 22.55 -19.69
CA ALA A 177 -2.17 21.18 -19.35
C ALA A 177 -0.91 20.29 -19.39
N PRO A 178 -0.10 20.28 -18.33
CA PRO A 178 1.26 19.77 -18.37
C PRO A 178 1.35 18.28 -18.74
N GLN A 179 2.10 17.98 -19.78
CA GLN A 179 2.44 16.64 -20.21
C GLN A 179 3.92 16.39 -19.92
N VAL A 180 4.19 15.42 -19.06
CA VAL A 180 5.56 15.05 -18.68
C VAL A 180 6.02 13.77 -19.35
N GLN A 181 7.29 13.78 -19.76
CA GLN A 181 7.99 12.59 -20.20
C GLN A 181 9.36 12.54 -19.52
N PHE A 182 9.71 11.40 -18.91
CA PHE A 182 10.96 11.29 -18.17
C PHE A 182 11.59 9.90 -18.29
N THR A 183 12.90 9.89 -18.10
CA THR A 183 13.68 8.68 -17.83
C THR A 183 14.58 9.01 -16.66
N LEU A 184 14.33 8.41 -15.51
CA LEU A 184 15.02 8.71 -14.27
C LEU A 184 15.69 7.46 -13.70
N SER A 185 16.89 7.63 -13.21
CA SER A 185 17.64 6.61 -12.49
C SER A 185 18.10 7.17 -11.16
N ALA A 186 17.89 6.43 -10.07
CA ALA A 186 18.40 6.75 -8.75
C ALA A 186 19.24 5.58 -8.20
N ASP A 187 20.26 5.90 -7.42
CA ASP A 187 21.11 4.89 -6.79
C ASP A 187 20.41 4.24 -5.60
N LYS A 188 19.96 5.06 -4.68
CA LYS A 188 19.27 4.64 -3.46
C LYS A 188 18.16 5.63 -3.11
N VAL A 189 16.99 5.11 -2.76
CA VAL A 189 15.86 5.89 -2.26
C VAL A 189 15.48 5.37 -0.87
N ASN A 190 15.57 6.24 0.14
CA ASN A 190 14.99 5.99 1.45
C ASN A 190 13.61 6.64 1.50
N VAL A 191 12.56 5.82 1.60
CA VAL A 191 11.18 6.30 1.52
C VAL A 191 10.82 7.20 2.70
N ALA A 192 11.31 6.91 3.91
CA ALA A 192 11.07 7.73 5.09
C ALA A 192 11.73 9.12 4.94
N GLU A 193 12.96 9.17 4.42
CA GLU A 193 13.63 10.44 4.10
C GLU A 193 12.88 11.21 3.00
N LEU A 194 12.45 10.51 1.94
CA LEU A 194 11.70 11.14 0.85
C LEU A 194 10.38 11.75 1.34
N GLN A 195 9.67 11.08 2.24
CA GLN A 195 8.46 11.61 2.88
C GLN A 195 8.76 12.87 3.69
N GLN A 196 9.86 12.91 4.45
CA GLN A 196 10.30 14.08 5.19
C GLN A 196 10.66 15.24 4.24
N ILE A 197 11.31 14.94 3.12
CA ILE A 197 11.69 15.93 2.11
C ILE A 197 10.46 16.55 1.44
N LEU A 198 9.46 15.75 1.13
CA LEU A 198 8.23 16.19 0.49
C LEU A 198 7.28 16.97 1.41
N ASN A 199 7.74 17.30 2.61
CA ASN A 199 6.99 18.11 3.59
C ASN A 199 5.54 17.67 3.78
N ALA A 200 5.32 16.40 3.93
CA ALA A 200 4.25 15.96 4.76
C ALA A 200 4.52 16.62 6.13
N ALA A 201 3.62 17.50 6.58
CA ALA A 201 3.74 18.15 7.89
C ALA A 201 4.13 17.08 8.90
N PRO A 202 5.17 17.30 9.78
CA PRO A 202 5.61 16.26 10.68
C PRO A 202 4.39 15.81 11.47
N ALA A 203 3.97 14.56 11.26
CA ALA A 203 2.99 13.93 12.11
C ALA A 203 3.53 14.13 13.52
N ALA A 204 2.75 14.80 14.39
CA ALA A 204 3.04 14.81 15.81
C ALA A 204 3.34 13.36 16.18
N PRO A 205 4.43 13.06 16.92
CA PRO A 205 4.82 11.69 17.19
C PRO A 205 3.61 11.00 17.81
N ALA A 206 2.89 10.25 17.00
CA ALA A 206 1.82 9.41 17.49
C ALA A 206 2.53 8.52 18.50
N LYS A 207 2.13 8.60 19.78
CA LYS A 207 2.57 7.67 20.80
C LYS A 207 2.46 6.30 20.15
N ARG A 208 3.59 5.69 19.85
CA ARG A 208 3.66 4.37 19.24
C ARG A 208 2.94 3.43 20.19
N ALA A 209 1.65 3.19 19.92
CA ALA A 209 1.00 2.01 20.43
C ALA A 209 1.78 0.84 19.81
N ALA A 210 2.24 -0.07 20.64
CA ALA A 210 3.18 -1.14 20.31
C ALA A 210 2.54 -2.24 19.44
N VAL A 211 2.04 -1.86 18.27
CA VAL A 211 1.60 -2.79 17.24
C VAL A 211 2.23 -2.33 15.93
N GLN A 212 3.53 -2.62 15.79
CA GLN A 212 4.18 -2.58 14.49
C GLN A 212 3.65 -3.79 13.71
N GLY A 213 2.72 -3.54 12.79
CA GLY A 213 2.11 -4.56 11.96
C GLY A 213 2.55 -4.43 10.50
N PHE A 214 2.27 -5.47 9.72
CA PHE A 214 2.42 -5.57 8.26
C PHE A 214 2.00 -4.29 7.49
N TRP A 215 1.08 -3.50 8.06
CA TRP A 215 0.46 -2.33 7.44
C TRP A 215 1.28 -1.04 7.49
N ASP A 216 2.44 -1.04 8.15
CA ASP A 216 3.33 0.14 8.18
C ASP A 216 4.12 0.34 6.88
N LEU A 217 4.02 -0.59 5.93
CA LEU A 217 4.75 -0.58 4.66
C LEU A 217 4.21 0.40 3.61
N VAL A 218 2.97 0.85 3.77
CA VAL A 218 2.36 1.73 2.76
C VAL A 218 2.67 3.18 3.10
N PRO A 219 3.22 3.98 2.17
CA PRO A 219 3.40 5.40 2.35
C PRO A 219 2.06 6.03 2.76
N ARG A 220 2.00 6.58 3.97
CA ARG A 220 0.81 7.26 4.47
C ARG A 220 0.68 8.57 3.73
N ALA A 221 -0.36 8.73 2.94
CA ALA A 221 -0.81 10.04 2.53
C ALA A 221 -1.55 10.65 3.73
N GLU A 222 -0.88 11.53 4.47
CA GLU A 222 -1.53 12.29 5.54
C GLU A 222 -2.67 13.09 4.92
N ALA A 223 -3.84 13.05 5.59
CA ALA A 223 -5.01 13.83 5.21
C ALA A 223 -4.63 15.32 5.25
N GLN A 224 -4.27 15.86 4.10
CA GLN A 224 -4.04 17.28 3.95
C GLN A 224 -5.40 17.99 4.09
N THR A 225 -5.55 18.80 5.11
CA THR A 225 -6.58 19.84 5.16
C THR A 225 -6.54 20.62 3.86
N LYS A 226 -7.58 20.45 2.99
CA LYS A 226 -7.82 21.18 1.73
C LYS A 226 -6.57 21.83 1.12
N ALA A 227 -5.60 21.01 0.73
CA ALA A 227 -4.48 21.49 -0.08
C ALA A 227 -5.03 21.90 -1.46
N ALA A 228 -4.52 23.00 -1.99
CA ALA A 228 -4.73 23.36 -3.39
C ALA A 228 -4.50 22.13 -4.27
N PRO A 229 -5.28 21.94 -5.35
CA PRO A 229 -5.17 20.76 -6.20
C PRO A 229 -3.70 20.54 -6.55
N SER A 230 -3.14 19.41 -6.16
CA SER A 230 -1.72 19.11 -6.39
C SER A 230 -1.43 19.24 -7.88
N LEU A 231 -0.26 19.71 -8.25
CA LEU A 231 0.18 19.77 -9.66
C LEU A 231 -0.12 18.44 -10.40
N LEU A 232 -0.02 17.32 -9.68
CA LEU A 232 -0.31 15.98 -10.19
C LEU A 232 -1.73 15.81 -10.74
N THR A 233 -2.73 16.53 -10.20
CA THR A 233 -4.12 16.44 -10.71
C THR A 233 -4.30 17.11 -12.07
N LYS A 234 -3.34 17.94 -12.50
CA LYS A 234 -3.35 18.62 -13.80
C LYS A 234 -2.38 17.97 -14.79
N MET A 235 -1.49 17.08 -14.33
CA MET A 235 -0.44 16.48 -15.13
C MET A 235 -0.87 15.16 -15.75
N SER A 236 -0.38 14.93 -16.97
CA SER A 236 -0.45 13.65 -17.66
C SER A 236 0.91 13.27 -18.25
N GLY A 237 1.03 12.05 -18.77
CA GLY A 237 2.26 11.58 -19.39
C GLY A 237 2.88 10.40 -18.67
N GLY A 238 4.20 10.31 -18.65
CA GLY A 238 4.88 9.19 -17.99
C GLY A 238 6.34 9.06 -18.36
N GLY A 239 6.91 7.92 -18.02
CA GLY A 239 8.31 7.64 -18.28
C GLY A 239 8.77 6.34 -17.68
N THR A 240 10.07 6.20 -17.49
CA THR A 240 10.68 5.04 -16.86
C THR A 240 11.45 5.45 -15.62
N ILE A 241 11.41 4.61 -14.60
CA ILE A 241 12.24 4.75 -13.41
C ILE A 241 13.08 3.49 -13.22
N THR A 242 14.32 3.69 -12.79
CA THR A 242 15.22 2.64 -12.34
C THR A 242 15.79 3.06 -10.99
N VAL A 243 15.71 2.21 -9.97
CA VAL A 243 16.26 2.51 -8.65
C VAL A 243 17.11 1.34 -8.20
N GLY A 244 18.39 1.60 -7.87
CA GLY A 244 19.32 0.58 -7.42
C GLY A 244 18.87 -0.08 -6.12
N ALA A 245 18.46 0.71 -5.13
CA ALA A 245 17.92 0.24 -3.86
C ALA A 245 16.80 1.14 -3.35
N ILE A 246 15.67 0.57 -2.95
CA ILE A 246 14.60 1.25 -2.23
C ILE A 246 14.56 0.68 -0.82
N GLN A 247 14.69 1.53 0.17
CA GLN A 247 14.60 1.18 1.58
C GLN A 247 13.37 1.83 2.19
N TYR A 248 12.52 1.01 2.81
CA TYR A 248 11.40 1.47 3.60
C TYR A 248 11.41 0.71 4.94
N ASP A 249 11.79 1.38 6.03
CA ASP A 249 12.12 0.75 7.30
C ASP A 249 13.10 -0.43 7.12
N ASP A 250 12.68 -1.64 7.49
CA ASP A 250 13.47 -2.87 7.33
C ASP A 250 13.31 -3.53 5.95
N LEU A 251 12.34 -3.07 5.12
CA LEU A 251 12.12 -3.63 3.77
C LEU A 251 13.14 -3.05 2.79
N LEU A 252 13.82 -3.94 2.08
CA LEU A 252 14.79 -3.60 1.04
C LEU A 252 14.38 -4.23 -0.29
N LEU A 253 14.16 -3.37 -1.29
CA LEU A 253 13.95 -3.74 -2.69
C LEU A 253 15.18 -3.32 -3.48
N ASN A 254 15.74 -4.22 -4.27
CA ASN A 254 16.89 -3.93 -5.12
C ASN A 254 16.50 -3.96 -6.60
N ASN A 255 17.28 -3.27 -7.44
CA ASN A 255 17.14 -3.29 -8.90
C ASN A 255 15.69 -3.02 -9.36
N THR A 256 15.01 -2.11 -8.68
CA THR A 256 13.62 -1.76 -8.99
C THR A 256 13.53 -1.03 -10.32
N ARG A 257 12.65 -1.48 -11.20
CA ARG A 257 12.35 -0.87 -12.50
C ARG A 257 10.85 -0.80 -12.71
N SER A 258 10.39 0.30 -13.29
CA SER A 258 8.98 0.41 -13.68
C SER A 258 8.79 1.41 -14.80
N ASN A 259 7.78 1.16 -15.64
CA ASN A 259 7.15 2.20 -16.44
C ASN A 259 6.13 2.92 -15.57
N VAL A 260 6.15 4.25 -15.61
CA VAL A 260 5.24 5.12 -14.86
C VAL A 260 4.32 5.80 -15.84
N ALA A 261 3.02 5.71 -15.61
CA ALA A 261 2.02 6.53 -16.29
C ALA A 261 1.35 7.46 -15.27
N LEU A 262 1.23 8.74 -15.65
CA LEU A 262 0.57 9.78 -14.88
C LEU A 262 -0.69 10.21 -15.63
N ASP A 263 -1.84 10.19 -14.96
CA ASP A 263 -3.10 10.59 -15.54
C ASP A 263 -3.96 11.32 -14.49
N HIS A 264 -3.84 12.67 -14.46
CA HIS A 264 -4.69 13.55 -13.66
C HIS A 264 -4.90 13.07 -12.21
N GLY A 265 -3.79 12.79 -11.51
CA GLY A 265 -3.81 12.34 -10.12
C GLY A 265 -3.81 10.83 -9.95
N VAL A 266 -3.78 10.06 -11.03
CA VAL A 266 -3.56 8.61 -11.00
C VAL A 266 -2.13 8.32 -11.43
N ILE A 267 -1.40 7.56 -10.62
CA ILE A 267 -0.05 7.08 -10.91
C ILE A 267 -0.11 5.57 -11.09
N LYS A 268 0.37 5.07 -12.23
CA LYS A 268 0.45 3.64 -12.51
C LYS A 268 1.90 3.23 -12.72
N LEU A 269 2.32 2.22 -12.00
CA LEU A 269 3.61 1.53 -12.15
C LEU A 269 3.33 0.19 -12.84
N ASN A 270 3.66 0.03 -14.12
CA ASN A 270 3.37 -1.19 -14.87
C ASN A 270 4.24 -1.32 -16.14
N PRO A 271 5.06 -2.40 -16.28
CA PRO A 271 5.36 -3.37 -15.24
C PRO A 271 6.21 -2.78 -14.12
N LEU A 272 6.06 -3.31 -12.92
CA LEU A 272 6.96 -3.14 -11.79
C LEU A 272 7.78 -4.41 -11.64
N THR A 273 9.09 -4.30 -11.48
CA THR A 273 9.99 -5.42 -11.17
C THR A 273 10.98 -5.01 -10.09
N ALA A 274 11.28 -5.92 -9.16
CA ALA A 274 12.29 -5.72 -8.12
C ALA A 274 12.90 -7.06 -7.68
N ASP A 275 14.12 -7.03 -7.16
CA ASP A 275 14.71 -8.14 -6.43
C ASP A 275 14.45 -7.94 -4.93
N VAL A 276 13.94 -8.98 -4.26
CA VAL A 276 13.55 -8.96 -2.85
C VAL A 276 14.09 -10.20 -2.16
N TYR A 277 15.01 -10.02 -1.20
CA TYR A 277 15.55 -11.09 -0.34
C TYR A 277 15.85 -12.42 -1.06
N GLY A 278 16.55 -12.35 -2.19
CA GLY A 278 16.96 -13.50 -2.98
C GLY A 278 15.95 -14.01 -3.99
N GLY A 279 14.73 -13.53 -3.96
CA GLY A 279 13.68 -13.79 -4.94
C GLY A 279 13.33 -12.54 -5.76
N LYS A 280 12.20 -12.60 -6.45
CA LYS A 280 11.71 -11.53 -7.34
C LYS A 280 10.30 -11.12 -7.01
N GLU A 281 10.05 -9.83 -7.22
CA GLU A 281 8.72 -9.23 -7.21
C GLU A 281 8.42 -8.67 -8.60
N THR A 282 7.23 -8.99 -9.13
CA THR A 282 6.78 -8.47 -10.41
C THR A 282 5.30 -8.10 -10.34
N GLY A 283 4.86 -7.13 -11.16
CA GLY A 283 3.45 -6.82 -11.22
C GLY A 283 3.14 -5.39 -11.58
N ALA A 284 2.09 -4.86 -10.97
CA ALA A 284 1.61 -3.49 -11.19
C ALA A 284 1.08 -2.88 -9.88
N VAL A 285 1.30 -1.58 -9.73
CA VAL A 285 0.76 -0.77 -8.64
C VAL A 285 0.07 0.46 -9.24
N THR A 286 -1.13 0.74 -8.78
CA THR A 286 -1.86 1.97 -9.11
C THR A 286 -2.14 2.73 -7.84
N LEU A 287 -1.84 4.03 -7.86
CA LEU A 287 -2.16 4.98 -6.80
C LEU A 287 -3.13 6.02 -7.37
N ASP A 288 -4.35 6.07 -6.85
CA ASP A 288 -5.33 7.10 -7.16
C ASP A 288 -5.38 8.13 -6.02
N MET A 289 -4.90 9.33 -6.30
CA MET A 289 -4.84 10.46 -5.35
C MET A 289 -6.04 11.41 -5.45
N ARG A 290 -7.01 11.13 -6.32
CA ARG A 290 -8.20 11.98 -6.52
C ARG A 290 -9.19 11.93 -5.36
N PRO A 291 -9.45 10.76 -4.73
CA PRO A 291 -10.26 10.70 -3.53
C PRO A 291 -9.59 11.42 -2.35
N ALA A 292 -10.40 11.84 -1.37
CA ALA A 292 -9.89 12.45 -0.12
C ALA A 292 -8.93 11.53 0.64
N GLN A 293 -9.13 10.22 0.54
CA GLN A 293 -8.18 9.20 0.98
C GLN A 293 -7.64 8.48 -0.26
N PRO A 294 -6.33 8.51 -0.50
CA PRO A 294 -5.73 7.81 -1.63
C PRO A 294 -6.07 6.31 -1.62
N VAL A 295 -6.33 5.79 -2.82
CA VAL A 295 -6.66 4.38 -3.03
C VAL A 295 -5.51 3.71 -3.77
N TYR A 296 -5.05 2.61 -3.24
CA TYR A 296 -4.04 1.75 -3.83
C TYR A 296 -4.70 0.51 -4.44
N ALA A 297 -4.27 0.14 -5.63
CA ALA A 297 -4.56 -1.14 -6.24
C ALA A 297 -3.24 -1.81 -6.60
N VAL A 298 -3.05 -3.04 -6.13
CA VAL A 298 -1.82 -3.81 -6.33
C VAL A 298 -2.15 -5.14 -6.99
N ASN A 299 -1.35 -5.52 -7.97
CA ASN A 299 -1.35 -6.86 -8.55
C ASN A 299 0.11 -7.31 -8.60
N LEU A 300 0.51 -8.13 -7.64
CA LEU A 300 1.90 -8.47 -7.40
C LEU A 300 2.08 -9.99 -7.39
N LYS A 301 3.19 -10.43 -7.97
CA LYS A 301 3.66 -11.81 -7.98
C LYS A 301 5.04 -11.85 -7.35
N THR A 302 5.12 -12.55 -6.24
CA THR A 302 6.36 -12.83 -5.51
C THR A 302 6.86 -14.23 -5.88
N GLU A 303 8.14 -14.39 -6.17
CA GLU A 303 8.74 -15.67 -6.52
C GLU A 303 9.99 -15.93 -5.68
N GLN A 304 9.99 -17.05 -4.95
CA GLN A 304 11.14 -17.61 -4.23
C GLN A 304 11.83 -16.63 -3.26
N VAL A 305 11.06 -15.79 -2.58
CA VAL A 305 11.56 -14.82 -1.60
C VAL A 305 11.81 -15.50 -0.26
N ASP A 306 12.90 -15.17 0.43
CA ASP A 306 13.16 -15.56 1.81
C ASP A 306 12.02 -15.08 2.72
N ALA A 307 11.17 -16.01 3.16
CA ALA A 307 9.99 -15.71 3.95
C ALA A 307 10.33 -15.04 5.29
N ASN A 308 11.44 -15.46 5.93
CA ASN A 308 11.83 -14.87 7.21
C ASN A 308 12.21 -13.40 7.07
N LYS A 309 13.03 -13.08 6.08
CA LYS A 309 13.44 -11.68 5.84
C LYS A 309 12.26 -10.82 5.46
N LEU A 310 11.38 -11.31 4.56
CA LEU A 310 10.21 -10.57 4.14
C LEU A 310 9.25 -10.34 5.31
N VAL A 311 8.82 -11.40 6.00
CA VAL A 311 7.86 -11.28 7.12
C VAL A 311 8.44 -10.45 8.26
N SER A 312 9.73 -10.60 8.58
CA SER A 312 10.39 -9.81 9.62
C SER A 312 10.54 -8.33 9.27
N SER A 313 10.63 -7.99 7.97
CA SER A 313 10.73 -6.59 7.54
C SER A 313 9.38 -5.88 7.50
N VAL A 314 8.26 -6.63 7.38
CA VAL A 314 6.93 -6.06 7.19
C VAL A 314 5.96 -6.31 8.35
N SER A 315 6.37 -7.07 9.37
CA SER A 315 5.50 -7.43 10.49
C SER A 315 6.25 -7.58 11.80
N SER A 316 5.49 -7.70 12.90
CA SER A 316 6.03 -8.02 14.23
C SER A 316 6.42 -9.50 14.41
N LEU A 317 6.12 -10.36 13.44
CA LEU A 317 6.43 -11.79 13.45
C LEU A 317 7.89 -12.06 13.07
N LYS A 318 8.82 -11.45 13.83
CA LYS A 318 10.26 -11.61 13.58
C LYS A 318 10.71 -13.03 13.90
N GLN A 319 11.52 -13.62 13.00
CA GLN A 319 12.13 -14.94 13.18
C GLN A 319 11.13 -16.10 13.44
N THR A 320 9.90 -15.96 12.93
CA THR A 320 8.84 -16.94 13.17
C THR A 320 8.68 -17.91 12.00
N ILE A 321 8.75 -17.43 10.76
CA ILE A 321 8.49 -18.21 9.54
C ILE A 321 9.75 -18.20 8.68
N TYR A 322 10.24 -19.38 8.31
CA TYR A 322 11.36 -19.59 7.40
C TYR A 322 10.89 -20.36 6.17
N GLY A 323 11.64 -20.27 5.08
CA GLY A 323 11.38 -20.98 3.83
C GLY A 323 11.40 -20.06 2.63
N LEU A 324 11.07 -20.60 1.46
CA LEU A 324 10.95 -19.86 0.20
C LEU A 324 9.47 -19.59 -0.08
N LEU A 325 9.10 -18.33 -0.09
CA LEU A 325 7.73 -17.86 -0.33
C LEU A 325 7.54 -17.48 -1.79
N SER A 326 6.49 -18.03 -2.39
CA SER A 326 5.90 -17.52 -3.63
C SER A 326 4.45 -17.11 -3.36
N SER A 327 4.01 -15.99 -3.90
CA SER A 327 2.65 -15.51 -3.70
C SER A 327 2.12 -14.75 -4.91
N ASN A 328 0.78 -14.70 -5.03
CA ASN A 328 0.07 -13.81 -5.93
C ASN A 328 -0.90 -12.98 -5.10
N VAL A 329 -0.80 -11.67 -5.23
CA VAL A 329 -1.64 -10.70 -4.51
C VAL A 329 -2.38 -9.85 -5.52
N ASN A 330 -3.69 -9.78 -5.40
CA ASN A 330 -4.52 -8.80 -6.10
C ASN A 330 -5.39 -8.10 -5.07
N ALA A 331 -5.08 -6.85 -4.74
CA ALA A 331 -5.74 -6.18 -3.63
C ALA A 331 -5.93 -4.68 -3.87
N THR A 332 -6.94 -4.13 -3.20
CA THR A 332 -7.20 -2.70 -3.11
C THR A 332 -7.33 -2.29 -1.64
N PHE A 333 -6.84 -1.11 -1.30
CA PHE A 333 -6.94 -0.55 0.05
C PHE A 333 -6.77 0.96 0.05
N SER A 334 -7.19 1.61 1.14
CA SER A 334 -6.96 3.04 1.37
C SER A 334 -5.91 3.21 2.48
N ALA A 335 -4.99 4.15 2.29
CA ALA A 335 -3.86 4.35 3.17
C ALA A 335 -3.90 5.72 3.86
N SER A 336 -4.71 5.85 4.92
CA SER A 336 -4.66 7.00 5.82
C SER A 336 -3.94 6.69 7.14
N SER A 337 -3.94 5.41 7.55
CA SER A 337 -3.23 4.88 8.71
C SER A 337 -3.05 3.37 8.55
N ALA A 338 -2.18 2.73 9.34
CA ALA A 338 -2.02 1.27 9.34
C ALA A 338 -3.36 0.55 9.60
N ASP A 339 -4.13 1.03 10.57
CA ASP A 339 -5.46 0.47 10.89
C ASP A 339 -6.46 0.66 9.73
N SER A 340 -6.42 1.80 9.04
CA SER A 340 -7.28 2.02 7.86
C SER A 340 -6.93 1.10 6.71
N ILE A 341 -5.65 0.80 6.49
CA ILE A 341 -5.19 -0.18 5.50
C ILE A 341 -5.76 -1.55 5.82
N ALA A 342 -5.57 -2.02 7.07
CA ALA A 342 -6.05 -3.31 7.50
C ALA A 342 -7.58 -3.45 7.31
N ARG A 343 -8.35 -2.43 7.69
CA ARG A 343 -9.83 -2.46 7.60
C ARG A 343 -10.37 -2.24 6.18
N SER A 344 -9.62 -1.58 5.31
CA SER A 344 -10.05 -1.29 3.94
C SER A 344 -9.53 -2.30 2.91
N LEU A 345 -8.69 -3.27 3.33
CA LEU A 345 -8.11 -4.25 2.44
C LEU A 345 -9.17 -5.19 1.86
N ASN A 346 -9.23 -5.22 0.53
CA ASN A 346 -10.08 -6.13 -0.23
C ASN A 346 -9.27 -6.76 -1.34
N GLY A 347 -9.48 -8.06 -1.61
CA GLY A 347 -8.79 -8.72 -2.70
C GLY A 347 -8.57 -10.21 -2.47
N THR A 348 -7.57 -10.76 -3.15
CA THR A 348 -7.19 -12.16 -3.11
C THR A 348 -5.70 -12.31 -2.85
N LEU A 349 -5.33 -13.34 -2.11
CA LEU A 349 -3.96 -13.74 -1.84
C LEU A 349 -3.82 -15.24 -2.04
N ALA A 350 -2.90 -15.67 -2.88
CA ALA A 350 -2.47 -17.06 -2.99
C ALA A 350 -1.03 -17.18 -2.46
N ILE A 351 -0.76 -18.18 -1.63
CA ILE A 351 0.56 -18.43 -1.05
C ILE A 351 1.04 -19.85 -1.35
N ASN A 352 2.35 -19.98 -1.53
CA ASN A 352 3.06 -21.25 -1.56
C ASN A 352 4.43 -21.06 -0.87
N LEU A 353 4.57 -21.63 0.31
CA LEU A 353 5.82 -21.68 1.07
C LEU A 353 6.41 -23.08 0.95
N THR A 354 7.65 -23.17 0.59
CA THR A 354 8.38 -24.45 0.47
C THR A 354 9.62 -24.44 1.36
N ASN A 355 10.06 -25.63 1.78
CA ASN A 355 11.21 -25.81 2.67
C ASN A 355 11.09 -24.92 3.92
N GLY A 356 9.88 -24.86 4.47
CA GLY A 356 9.53 -23.95 5.55
C GLY A 356 9.87 -24.51 6.93
N LYS A 357 9.93 -23.60 7.88
CA LYS A 357 9.98 -23.89 9.31
C LYS A 357 9.20 -22.84 10.06
N LEU A 358 8.33 -23.27 10.95
CA LEU A 358 7.61 -22.42 11.90
C LEU A 358 8.32 -22.52 13.25
N MET A 359 8.86 -21.41 13.74
CA MET A 359 9.56 -21.37 15.03
C MET A 359 8.60 -21.09 16.18
N ASN A 360 9.02 -21.47 17.38
CA ASN A 360 8.28 -21.29 18.64
C ASN A 360 6.93 -22.00 18.73
N VAL A 361 6.64 -22.92 17.79
CA VAL A 361 5.41 -23.73 17.80
C VAL A 361 5.76 -25.16 17.40
N ASP A 362 5.47 -26.11 18.26
CA ASP A 362 5.45 -27.54 17.95
C ASP A 362 4.02 -27.98 17.67
N LEU A 363 3.61 -27.87 16.41
CA LEU A 363 2.22 -28.22 16.03
C LEU A 363 1.87 -29.67 16.38
N LEU A 364 2.82 -30.60 16.31
CA LEU A 364 2.55 -32.00 16.69
C LEU A 364 2.36 -32.14 18.20
N HIS A 365 3.14 -31.43 19.00
CA HIS A 365 3.00 -31.44 20.45
C HIS A 365 1.71 -30.75 20.91
N GLU A 366 1.36 -29.61 20.28
CA GLU A 366 0.08 -28.92 20.54
C GLU A 366 -1.13 -29.80 20.18
N LEU A 367 -1.10 -30.45 19.03
CA LEU A 367 -2.12 -31.41 18.62
C LEU A 367 -2.23 -32.60 19.59
N ALA A 368 -1.08 -33.05 20.09
CA ALA A 368 -1.02 -34.11 21.09
C ALA A 368 -1.54 -33.67 22.46
N SER A 369 -1.31 -32.43 22.85
CA SER A 369 -1.82 -31.88 24.11
C SER A 369 -3.35 -31.80 24.12
N VAL A 370 -3.97 -31.48 22.97
CA VAL A 370 -5.41 -31.63 22.74
C VAL A 370 -5.83 -33.08 22.84
N GLY A 371 -4.97 -34.00 22.41
CA GLY A 371 -5.11 -35.44 22.56
C GLY A 371 -4.67 -36.01 23.91
N LYS A 372 -4.49 -35.20 24.98
CA LYS A 372 -4.24 -35.73 26.36
C LYS A 372 -5.26 -36.80 26.79
N PHE A 373 -6.40 -36.81 26.16
CA PHE A 373 -7.31 -37.94 26.17
C PHE A 373 -6.73 -39.24 25.57
N LEU A 374 -5.61 -39.18 24.84
CA LEU A 374 -5.04 -40.31 24.12
C LEU A 374 -3.87 -40.96 24.87
N GLY A 375 -3.44 -40.42 26.01
CA GLY A 375 -2.43 -41.05 26.87
C GLY A 375 -1.04 -41.24 26.28
N SER A 376 -0.67 -40.51 25.27
CA SER A 376 0.56 -40.73 24.52
C SER A 376 1.73 -39.89 25.01
N ASN A 377 2.92 -40.50 25.08
CA ASN A 377 4.18 -39.85 25.37
C ASN A 377 4.79 -39.30 24.06
N PHE A 378 4.59 -38.00 23.80
CA PHE A 378 5.13 -37.34 22.62
C PHE A 378 6.59 -36.87 22.73
N GLY A 379 7.32 -37.29 23.73
CA GLY A 379 8.66 -36.79 23.98
C GLY A 379 8.67 -35.30 24.43
N ALA A 380 9.85 -34.72 24.55
CA ALA A 380 9.98 -33.30 24.87
C ALA A 380 9.53 -32.42 23.69
N PRO A 381 8.80 -31.29 23.93
CA PRO A 381 8.37 -30.40 22.85
C PRO A 381 9.57 -29.82 22.13
N LYS A 382 9.48 -29.73 20.80
CA LYS A 382 10.45 -29.03 19.96
C LYS A 382 10.06 -27.56 19.87
N ASN A 383 11.03 -26.68 19.74
CA ASN A 383 10.74 -25.25 19.54
C ASN A 383 10.40 -24.89 18.09
N PHE A 384 10.03 -25.85 17.27
CA PHE A 384 9.71 -25.59 15.87
C PHE A 384 8.91 -26.72 15.24
N THR A 385 8.24 -26.38 14.13
CA THR A 385 7.63 -27.33 13.20
C THR A 385 8.24 -27.18 11.81
N ASN A 386 8.71 -28.29 11.20
CA ASN A 386 9.10 -28.28 9.80
C ASN A 386 7.86 -28.29 8.91
N LEU A 387 7.85 -27.42 7.92
CA LEU A 387 6.83 -27.28 6.89
C LEU A 387 7.45 -27.62 5.54
N ALA A 388 7.27 -28.85 5.07
CA ALA A 388 7.73 -29.19 3.74
C ALA A 388 7.05 -28.31 2.68
N GLN A 389 5.77 -28.04 2.88
CA GLN A 389 4.97 -27.13 2.05
C GLN A 389 3.80 -26.53 2.84
N LEU A 390 3.48 -25.25 2.56
CA LEU A 390 2.26 -24.58 2.98
C LEU A 390 1.66 -23.87 1.78
N THR A 391 0.42 -24.22 1.41
CA THR A 391 -0.31 -23.60 0.29
C THR A 391 -1.70 -23.18 0.71
N GLY A 392 -2.21 -22.09 0.15
CA GLY A 392 -3.59 -21.67 0.39
C GLY A 392 -3.96 -20.43 -0.40
N ASN A 393 -5.25 -20.25 -0.57
CA ASN A 393 -5.84 -19.05 -1.14
C ASN A 393 -6.71 -18.36 -0.08
N PHE A 394 -6.68 -17.05 -0.11
CA PHE A 394 -7.45 -16.21 0.80
C PHE A 394 -8.25 -15.20 0.00
N ASP A 395 -9.53 -15.09 0.31
CA ASP A 395 -10.39 -13.99 -0.10
C ASP A 395 -10.46 -12.98 1.04
N VAL A 396 -10.07 -11.74 0.78
CA VAL A 396 -10.03 -10.68 1.79
C VAL A 396 -11.15 -9.69 1.53
N LYS A 397 -11.96 -9.42 2.54
CA LYS A 397 -13.04 -8.42 2.51
C LYS A 397 -13.00 -7.57 3.78
N ASN A 398 -12.81 -6.26 3.61
CA ASN A 398 -12.74 -5.31 4.71
C ASN A 398 -11.79 -5.78 5.83
N GLY A 399 -10.62 -6.28 5.42
CA GLY A 399 -9.59 -6.74 6.34
C GLY A 399 -9.81 -8.11 6.97
N VAL A 400 -10.89 -8.83 6.62
CA VAL A 400 -11.10 -10.21 7.05
C VAL A 400 -10.71 -11.14 5.90
N ALA A 401 -9.66 -11.92 6.11
CA ALA A 401 -9.17 -12.94 5.19
C ALA A 401 -9.86 -14.28 5.46
N GLN A 402 -10.50 -14.85 4.48
CA GLN A 402 -11.17 -16.14 4.52
C GLN A 402 -10.40 -17.13 3.65
N THR A 403 -10.20 -18.34 4.17
CA THR A 403 -9.65 -19.46 3.40
C THR A 403 -10.50 -20.71 3.57
N ASN A 404 -10.58 -21.50 2.51
CA ASN A 404 -11.23 -22.82 2.52
C ASN A 404 -10.31 -23.95 2.05
N ASN A 405 -9.06 -23.65 1.74
CA ASN A 405 -8.13 -24.59 1.10
C ASN A 405 -6.67 -24.47 1.59
N LEU A 406 -6.47 -23.92 2.78
CA LEU A 406 -5.13 -23.90 3.37
C LEU A 406 -4.67 -25.31 3.67
N LYS A 407 -3.48 -25.69 3.18
CA LYS A 407 -2.88 -27.02 3.35
C LYS A 407 -1.43 -26.88 3.78
N ALA A 408 -1.03 -27.71 4.72
CA ALA A 408 0.36 -27.83 5.14
C ALA A 408 0.80 -29.31 5.12
N VAL A 409 2.03 -29.53 4.68
CA VAL A 409 2.74 -30.82 4.83
C VAL A 409 3.80 -30.62 5.90
N ILE A 410 3.67 -31.34 7.00
CA ILE A 410 4.55 -31.29 8.16
C ILE A 410 5.26 -32.61 8.38
N ASP A 411 6.30 -32.63 9.23
CA ASP A 411 6.89 -33.90 9.67
C ASP A 411 5.81 -34.76 10.33
N GLY A 412 5.63 -35.97 9.79
CA GLY A 412 4.70 -36.95 10.35
C GLY A 412 3.25 -36.78 9.95
N GLY A 413 2.87 -35.82 9.07
CA GLY A 413 1.48 -35.68 8.64
C GLY A 413 1.18 -34.57 7.67
N THR A 414 -0.11 -34.38 7.45
CA THR A 414 -0.67 -33.28 6.66
C THR A 414 -1.76 -32.55 7.43
N MET A 415 -1.98 -31.28 7.12
CA MET A 415 -3.01 -30.46 7.72
C MET A 415 -3.81 -29.79 6.62
N ALA A 416 -5.11 -29.68 6.84
CA ALA A 416 -5.99 -28.81 6.06
C ALA A 416 -6.70 -27.85 7.00
N ALA A 417 -6.85 -26.60 6.60
CA ALA A 417 -7.50 -25.62 7.41
C ALA A 417 -8.48 -24.75 6.60
N THR A 418 -9.53 -24.33 7.26
CA THR A 418 -10.54 -23.39 6.76
C THR A 418 -10.89 -22.41 7.85
N GLY A 419 -11.27 -21.19 7.50
CA GLY A 419 -11.68 -20.23 8.50
C GLY A 419 -11.39 -18.81 8.15
N LEU A 420 -11.33 -17.98 9.17
CA LEU A 420 -11.22 -16.54 9.09
C LEU A 420 -10.02 -16.03 9.89
N VAL A 421 -9.38 -15.04 9.35
CA VAL A 421 -8.31 -14.26 9.99
C VAL A 421 -8.67 -12.78 9.87
N ASN A 422 -8.84 -12.09 10.98
CA ASN A 422 -9.04 -10.66 10.99
C ASN A 422 -7.66 -9.97 11.03
N LEU A 423 -7.33 -9.25 9.98
CA LEU A 423 -6.03 -8.62 9.82
C LEU A 423 -5.85 -7.36 10.70
N ALA A 424 -6.94 -6.75 11.16
CA ALA A 424 -6.88 -5.53 11.97
C ALA A 424 -6.53 -5.82 13.43
N ASP A 425 -7.16 -6.83 14.03
CA ASP A 425 -6.94 -7.25 15.42
C ASP A 425 -6.14 -8.56 15.56
N GLN A 426 -5.75 -9.15 14.40
CA GLN A 426 -4.97 -10.40 14.31
C GLN A 426 -5.69 -11.63 14.92
N SER A 427 -7.01 -11.56 15.07
CA SER A 427 -7.78 -12.65 15.62
C SER A 427 -7.96 -13.80 14.62
N LEU A 428 -8.00 -15.01 15.15
CA LEU A 428 -8.10 -16.28 14.43
C LEU A 428 -9.41 -16.98 14.75
N ASN A 429 -10.01 -17.58 13.74
CA ASN A 429 -11.08 -18.55 13.88
C ASN A 429 -10.94 -19.59 12.76
N MET A 430 -10.14 -20.62 13.04
CA MET A 430 -9.69 -21.60 12.07
C MET A 430 -10.09 -23.01 12.51
N HIS A 431 -10.75 -23.74 11.62
CA HIS A 431 -10.99 -25.17 11.75
C HIS A 431 -9.86 -25.92 11.04
N VAL A 432 -9.10 -26.71 11.76
CA VAL A 432 -7.93 -27.43 11.25
C VAL A 432 -8.14 -28.92 11.42
N THR A 433 -7.93 -29.66 10.35
CA THR A 433 -7.89 -31.11 10.37
C THR A 433 -6.45 -31.57 10.17
N ALA A 434 -5.84 -32.10 11.20
CA ALA A 434 -4.52 -32.73 11.11
C ALA A 434 -4.69 -34.24 10.89
N ILE A 435 -3.90 -34.80 9.96
CA ILE A 435 -3.90 -36.22 9.61
C ILE A 435 -2.47 -36.72 9.79
N LEU A 436 -2.27 -37.52 10.82
CA LEU A 436 -0.98 -38.12 11.11
C LEU A 436 -0.76 -39.34 10.19
N ASN A 437 0.41 -39.45 9.60
CA ASN A 437 0.76 -40.61 8.79
C ASN A 437 0.75 -41.90 9.62
N LYS A 438 0.74 -43.05 8.96
CA LYS A 438 0.61 -44.33 9.62
C LYS A 438 1.69 -44.59 10.70
N ALA A 439 2.94 -44.21 10.43
CA ALA A 439 4.03 -44.39 11.38
C ALA A 439 3.81 -43.53 12.65
N MET A 440 3.46 -42.28 12.49
CA MET A 440 3.16 -41.37 13.61
C MET A 440 1.88 -41.82 14.33
N SER A 441 0.85 -42.25 13.61
CA SER A 441 -0.41 -42.74 14.18
C SER A 441 -0.19 -43.97 15.08
N GLN A 442 0.71 -44.88 14.70
CA GLN A 442 1.09 -46.06 15.50
C GLN A 442 1.88 -45.66 16.76
N GLN A 443 2.76 -44.68 16.63
CA GLN A 443 3.54 -44.16 17.76
C GLN A 443 2.69 -43.45 18.80
N VAL A 444 1.68 -42.69 18.35
CA VAL A 444 0.75 -41.92 19.18
C VAL A 444 -0.34 -42.81 19.79
N GLY A 445 -0.82 -43.77 19.03
CA GLY A 445 -1.97 -44.61 19.40
C GLY A 445 -1.67 -45.78 20.34
N GLY A 446 -0.46 -45.83 20.93
CA GLY A 446 0.07 -46.90 21.81
C GLY A 446 -0.92 -47.94 22.34
N THR A 447 -0.46 -49.16 22.49
CA THR A 447 -1.21 -50.36 22.86
C THR A 447 -1.89 -50.32 24.25
N GLN A 448 -1.70 -49.27 25.03
CA GLN A 448 -2.18 -49.18 26.44
C GLN A 448 -3.51 -48.46 26.64
N ILE A 449 -4.05 -47.76 25.64
CA ILE A 449 -5.40 -47.22 25.76
C ILE A 449 -6.32 -48.01 24.85
N GLY A 450 -7.13 -48.85 25.43
CA GLY A 450 -7.99 -49.82 24.74
C GLY A 450 -8.53 -49.32 23.41
N GLY A 451 -8.35 -50.09 22.35
CA GLY A 451 -8.55 -49.88 20.92
C GLY A 451 -9.69 -48.99 20.41
N PHE A 452 -10.51 -48.43 21.33
CA PHE A 452 -11.68 -47.63 21.00
C PHE A 452 -11.34 -46.25 20.40
N MET A 453 -10.30 -45.58 20.89
CA MET A 453 -9.95 -44.25 20.37
C MET A 453 -9.18 -44.36 19.03
N ASN A 454 -8.37 -45.38 18.84
CA ASN A 454 -7.76 -45.65 17.53
C ASN A 454 -8.81 -45.95 16.47
N THR A 455 -9.82 -46.74 16.80
CA THR A 455 -10.95 -47.01 15.88
C THR A 455 -11.86 -45.79 15.72
N ALA A 456 -11.90 -44.91 16.73
CA ALA A 456 -12.73 -43.73 16.70
C ALA A 456 -12.19 -42.57 15.83
N LEU A 457 -10.88 -42.38 15.78
CA LEU A 457 -10.22 -41.28 15.08
C LEU A 457 -9.38 -41.74 13.86
N ALA A 458 -9.22 -43.05 13.64
CA ALA A 458 -8.52 -43.60 12.51
C ALA A 458 -9.40 -43.64 11.26
N ASN A 459 -8.83 -43.24 10.13
CA ASN A 459 -9.45 -43.44 8.83
C ASN A 459 -9.21 -44.87 8.29
N ASN A 460 -9.74 -45.18 7.11
CA ASN A 460 -9.59 -46.50 6.45
C ASN A 460 -8.17 -46.88 6.08
N GLN A 461 -7.23 -45.94 6.18
CA GLN A 461 -5.78 -46.17 5.89
C GLN A 461 -4.97 -46.37 7.18
N GLY A 462 -5.60 -46.31 8.34
CA GLY A 462 -4.95 -46.38 9.65
C GLY A 462 -4.23 -45.11 10.05
N GLU A 463 -4.59 -43.97 9.46
CA GLU A 463 -4.08 -42.66 9.77
C GLU A 463 -5.01 -41.99 10.82
N LEU A 464 -4.41 -41.36 11.82
CA LEU A 464 -5.16 -40.67 12.88
C LEU A 464 -5.59 -39.28 12.42
N VAL A 465 -6.88 -38.99 12.50
CA VAL A 465 -7.49 -37.72 12.09
C VAL A 465 -7.86 -36.90 13.31
N LEU A 466 -7.26 -35.73 13.47
CA LEU A 466 -7.40 -34.84 14.61
C LEU A 466 -8.00 -33.51 14.17
N PRO A 467 -9.33 -33.33 14.29
CA PRO A 467 -9.94 -32.03 14.06
C PRO A 467 -9.79 -31.13 15.29
N VAL A 468 -9.27 -29.92 15.07
CA VAL A 468 -9.05 -28.89 16.09
C VAL A 468 -9.56 -27.54 15.63
N ILE A 469 -9.98 -26.71 16.55
CA ILE A 469 -10.28 -25.31 16.32
C ILE A 469 -9.16 -24.44 16.92
N ILE A 470 -8.69 -23.47 16.14
CA ILE A 470 -7.70 -22.49 16.58
C ILE A 470 -8.38 -21.13 16.65
N THR A 471 -8.38 -20.55 17.84
CA THR A 471 -8.94 -19.23 18.15
C THR A 471 -7.87 -18.35 18.81
N GLY A 472 -8.24 -17.16 19.29
CA GLY A 472 -7.30 -16.20 19.89
C GLY A 472 -6.63 -15.33 18.83
N THR A 473 -5.34 -15.01 18.98
CA THR A 473 -4.56 -14.18 18.05
C THR A 473 -3.32 -14.93 17.56
N PHE A 474 -2.66 -14.40 16.54
CA PHE A 474 -1.38 -14.97 16.08
C PHE A 474 -0.31 -15.06 17.18
N GLN A 475 -0.32 -14.12 18.14
CA GLN A 475 0.63 -14.10 19.24
C GLN A 475 0.24 -15.05 20.39
N HIS A 476 -1.06 -15.29 20.55
CA HIS A 476 -1.62 -16.12 21.61
C HIS A 476 -2.71 -17.04 21.05
N PRO A 477 -2.34 -18.03 20.21
CA PRO A 477 -3.30 -18.97 19.66
C PRO A 477 -3.81 -19.90 20.76
N GLN A 478 -5.10 -20.21 20.70
CA GLN A 478 -5.76 -21.17 21.58
C GLN A 478 -6.22 -22.35 20.74
N VAL A 479 -5.78 -23.54 21.09
CA VAL A 479 -6.09 -24.77 20.38
C VAL A 479 -7.02 -25.63 21.22
N ALA A 480 -8.15 -26.07 20.64
CA ALA A 480 -9.14 -26.92 21.29
C ALA A 480 -9.62 -28.02 20.33
N PRO A 481 -10.14 -29.17 20.85
CA PRO A 481 -10.75 -30.20 20.01
C PRO A 481 -11.97 -29.65 19.27
N ASP A 482 -12.07 -29.90 17.96
CA ASP A 482 -13.28 -29.63 17.18
C ASP A 482 -14.23 -30.87 17.23
N VAL A 483 -14.92 -30.99 18.34
CA VAL A 483 -15.84 -32.13 18.56
C VAL A 483 -17.03 -32.11 17.58
N GLN A 484 -17.42 -30.93 17.10
CA GLN A 484 -18.51 -30.81 16.14
C GLN A 484 -18.08 -31.33 14.76
N GLN A 485 -16.89 -30.95 14.31
CA GLN A 485 -16.33 -31.44 13.07
C GLN A 485 -16.10 -32.95 13.13
N LEU A 486 -15.61 -33.46 14.25
CA LEU A 486 -15.40 -34.89 14.46
C LEU A 486 -16.72 -35.66 14.37
N ALA A 487 -17.78 -35.20 15.02
CA ALA A 487 -19.10 -35.84 14.98
C ALA A 487 -19.65 -35.87 13.54
N GLN A 488 -19.52 -34.80 12.78
CA GLN A 488 -19.96 -34.73 11.39
C GLN A 488 -19.17 -35.69 10.47
N MET A 489 -17.85 -35.79 10.65
CA MET A 489 -17.00 -36.70 9.89
C MET A 489 -17.42 -38.15 10.10
N LYS A 490 -17.77 -38.52 11.34
CA LYS A 490 -18.23 -39.87 11.70
C LYS A 490 -19.60 -40.19 11.17
N LEU A 491 -20.55 -39.28 11.33
CA LEU A 491 -21.91 -39.47 10.83
C LEU A 491 -21.97 -39.70 9.32
N LYS A 492 -21.07 -39.06 8.58
CA LYS A 492 -20.96 -39.18 7.12
C LYS A 492 -20.04 -40.32 6.68
N ASN A 493 -19.35 -41.00 7.60
CA ASN A 493 -18.30 -42.00 7.34
C ASN A 493 -17.21 -41.49 6.37
N LEU A 494 -16.84 -40.20 6.49
CA LEU A 494 -16.00 -39.46 5.58
C LEU A 494 -14.76 -38.92 6.31
N LEU A 495 -13.99 -39.76 6.99
CA LEU A 495 -12.71 -39.34 7.55
C LEU A 495 -11.72 -39.09 6.40
N PRO A 496 -11.13 -37.89 6.32
CA PRO A 496 -10.18 -37.56 5.26
C PRO A 496 -8.89 -38.37 5.37
N THR A 497 -8.14 -38.44 4.28
CA THR A 497 -6.83 -39.13 4.21
C THR A 497 -5.70 -38.12 3.97
N SER A 498 -4.45 -38.50 4.26
CA SER A 498 -3.28 -37.67 4.00
C SER A 498 -3.12 -37.28 2.52
N LYS A 499 -3.63 -38.12 1.61
CA LYS A 499 -3.66 -37.81 0.16
C LYS A 499 -4.76 -36.79 -0.21
N ASN A 500 -5.84 -36.72 0.58
CA ASN A 500 -6.94 -35.79 0.37
C ASN A 500 -7.44 -35.18 1.70
N PRO A 501 -6.64 -34.33 2.34
CA PRO A 501 -6.92 -33.79 3.66
C PRO A 501 -8.11 -32.82 3.68
N GLY A 502 -8.45 -32.23 2.53
CA GLY A 502 -9.52 -31.24 2.38
C GLY A 502 -10.87 -31.79 1.93
N GLN A 503 -11.06 -33.11 1.89
CA GLN A 503 -12.27 -33.73 1.30
C GLN A 503 -13.60 -33.28 1.93
N LEU A 504 -13.61 -32.79 3.17
CA LEU A 504 -14.81 -32.35 3.90
C LEU A 504 -14.95 -30.84 4.05
N THR A 505 -13.91 -30.07 3.76
CA THR A 505 -13.91 -28.63 4.04
C THR A 505 -14.93 -27.87 3.21
N ASN A 506 -15.17 -28.26 1.96
CA ASN A 506 -16.08 -27.55 1.06
C ASN A 506 -17.58 -27.74 1.38
N GLY A 507 -17.96 -28.89 1.97
CA GLY A 507 -19.37 -29.16 2.32
C GLY A 507 -19.79 -28.66 3.70
N ILE A 508 -18.85 -28.57 4.64
CA ILE A 508 -19.11 -28.18 6.04
C ILE A 508 -19.01 -26.65 6.20
N VAL A 509 -18.12 -26.01 5.48
CA VAL A 509 -17.94 -24.54 5.52
C VAL A 509 -19.20 -23.80 5.05
N GLY A 510 -19.88 -24.29 4.02
CA GLY A 510 -21.16 -23.72 3.58
C GLY A 510 -22.25 -23.79 4.64
N ALA A 511 -22.23 -24.82 5.50
CA ALA A 511 -23.21 -25.04 6.57
C ALA A 511 -22.89 -24.26 7.86
N ILE A 512 -21.61 -24.03 8.17
CA ILE A 512 -21.15 -23.35 9.39
C ILE A 512 -21.08 -21.83 9.22
N LEU A 513 -20.64 -21.35 8.06
CA LEU A 513 -20.47 -19.91 7.79
C LEU A 513 -21.71 -19.23 7.23
N GLY A 514 -22.83 -19.93 7.12
CA GLY A 514 -24.14 -19.37 6.75
C GLY A 514 -24.10 -18.64 5.40
N ASN A 515 -24.34 -19.34 4.31
CA ASN A 515 -24.46 -18.74 2.97
C ASN A 515 -25.68 -17.78 2.93
N LYS A 516 -25.46 -16.52 3.29
CA LYS A 516 -26.38 -15.42 2.99
C LYS A 516 -25.90 -14.74 1.70
N ASN A 517 -25.99 -15.39 0.55
CA ASN A 517 -26.10 -14.73 -0.76
C ASN A 517 -26.14 -15.79 -1.87
N GLN A 518 -27.36 -16.21 -2.22
CA GLN A 518 -27.67 -16.58 -3.60
C GLN A 518 -29.00 -15.94 -3.96
N ASN A 519 -28.91 -14.82 -4.64
CA ASN A 519 -29.97 -14.36 -5.51
C ASN A 519 -29.43 -14.42 -6.93
N GLY A 520 -30.10 -15.19 -7.78
CA GLY A 520 -29.88 -15.10 -9.23
C GLY A 520 -30.06 -16.40 -10.02
N GLY A 521 -31.31 -16.81 -10.25
CA GLY A 521 -31.85 -17.24 -11.56
C GLY A 521 -31.48 -18.61 -12.12
N ALA A 522 -32.42 -19.52 -12.10
CA ALA A 522 -33.13 -20.20 -13.17
C ALA A 522 -33.55 -21.64 -12.82
N SER A 523 -34.83 -21.81 -12.71
CA SER A 523 -35.73 -22.94 -13.02
C SER A 523 -35.15 -24.34 -13.24
N SER A 524 -35.57 -25.33 -12.41
CA SER A 524 -36.50 -26.41 -12.79
C SER A 524 -36.78 -27.36 -11.64
N GLN A 525 -38.08 -27.49 -11.36
CA GLN A 525 -38.87 -28.62 -10.82
C GLN A 525 -38.35 -29.46 -9.67
N SER A 526 -39.17 -29.38 -8.61
CA SER A 526 -39.30 -30.20 -7.40
C SER A 526 -39.49 -31.71 -7.69
N PRO A 527 -39.42 -32.62 -6.68
CA PRO A 527 -40.33 -32.57 -5.53
C PRO A 527 -39.78 -32.99 -4.15
N ASN A 528 -40.44 -32.45 -3.13
CA ASN A 528 -40.62 -32.94 -1.74
C ASN A 528 -39.46 -33.45 -0.89
N GLY A 529 -39.24 -32.77 0.24
CA GLY A 529 -38.66 -33.39 1.42
C GLY A 529 -37.97 -32.47 2.42
N GLN A 530 -38.75 -31.97 3.34
CA GLN A 530 -38.38 -31.62 4.73
C GLN A 530 -37.16 -30.78 5.03
N GLN A 531 -37.42 -29.55 5.39
CA GLN A 531 -36.60 -28.72 6.27
C GLN A 531 -36.33 -29.41 7.60
N GLY A 532 -35.10 -29.74 7.88
CA GLY A 532 -34.59 -30.14 9.18
C GLY A 532 -33.38 -29.27 9.55
N GLY A 533 -33.62 -28.16 10.25
CA GLY A 533 -32.55 -27.37 10.88
C GLY A 533 -31.90 -28.16 12.03
N ILE A 534 -30.67 -27.79 12.35
CA ILE A 534 -29.78 -28.37 13.37
C ILE A 534 -30.46 -28.61 14.74
N SER A 535 -31.57 -27.92 15.03
CA SER A 535 -32.40 -28.12 16.25
C SER A 535 -33.04 -29.50 16.36
N GLY A 536 -33.20 -30.27 15.25
CA GLY A 536 -33.76 -31.61 15.24
C GLY A 536 -32.76 -32.69 15.66
N ILE A 537 -31.47 -32.46 15.60
CA ILE A 537 -30.44 -33.48 15.85
C ILE A 537 -30.03 -33.54 17.33
N LEU A 538 -30.14 -32.41 18.05
CA LEU A 538 -29.87 -32.41 19.51
C LEU A 538 -30.98 -33.05 20.35
N GLY A 539 -32.21 -33.16 19.82
CA GLY A 539 -33.35 -33.80 20.51
C GLY A 539 -33.31 -35.34 20.55
N THR A 540 -32.47 -35.96 19.68
CA THR A 540 -32.46 -37.43 19.51
C THR A 540 -31.40 -38.15 20.36
N LEU A 541 -30.50 -37.42 21.04
CA LEU A 541 -29.43 -38.02 21.86
C LEU A 541 -29.70 -38.03 23.37
N GLY A 542 -30.81 -37.45 23.83
CA GLY A 542 -31.26 -37.54 25.23
C GLY A 542 -32.44 -38.47 25.35
N GLY A 543 -32.17 -39.76 25.56
CA GLY A 543 -33.15 -40.80 25.54
C GLY A 543 -34.01 -40.94 26.79
N LYS A 544 -35.16 -41.49 26.55
CA LYS A 544 -36.05 -42.38 27.32
C LYS A 544 -37.29 -41.80 27.98
N GLN A 545 -38.40 -42.31 27.41
CA GLN A 545 -39.67 -42.81 28.01
C GLN A 545 -40.58 -41.79 28.71
N GLN A 546 -41.82 -41.61 28.30
CA GLN A 546 -42.93 -42.54 28.44
C GLN A 546 -44.20 -42.05 27.75
N ASN A 547 -44.99 -43.04 27.32
CA ASN A 547 -46.33 -43.06 26.77
C ASN A 547 -47.39 -42.19 27.48
N GLN A 548 -48.33 -41.60 26.76
CA GLN A 548 -49.73 -42.06 26.62
C GLN A 548 -50.63 -40.94 26.05
N GLN A 549 -51.24 -41.27 24.94
CA GLN A 549 -52.71 -41.31 24.59
C GLN A 549 -53.58 -40.08 24.85
N GLN A 550 -54.18 -39.63 23.80
CA GLN A 550 -55.61 -39.53 23.42
C GLN A 550 -56.00 -38.16 22.88
N GLN A 551 -56.42 -38.17 21.61
CA GLN A 551 -57.43 -37.29 20.99
C GLN A 551 -58.83 -37.59 21.54
N PRO A 552 -59.97 -36.90 21.20
CA PRO A 552 -60.15 -35.80 20.24
C PRO A 552 -61.17 -34.70 20.67
N ASP A 553 -61.36 -33.77 19.78
CA ASP A 553 -62.67 -33.18 19.31
C ASP A 553 -63.17 -31.83 19.82
N THR A 554 -63.47 -31.06 18.83
CA THR A 554 -64.59 -30.14 18.52
C THR A 554 -64.76 -28.78 19.20
N SER A 555 -64.74 -27.82 18.27
CA SER A 555 -65.75 -26.78 18.00
C SER A 555 -65.82 -25.47 18.78
N ILE A 556 -65.73 -24.43 17.98
CA ILE A 556 -66.53 -23.19 17.89
C ILE A 556 -66.62 -22.26 19.11
N GLY A 557 -66.30 -21.01 18.85
CA GLY A 557 -66.95 -19.90 19.50
C GLY A 557 -66.09 -18.65 19.79
N ASN A 558 -66.19 -17.72 18.90
CA ASN A 558 -66.27 -16.29 19.04
C ASN A 558 -65.87 -15.53 20.33
N ASN A 559 -65.05 -14.51 20.08
CA ASN A 559 -65.21 -13.11 20.49
C ASN A 559 -64.41 -12.55 21.67
N GLN A 560 -63.69 -11.50 21.27
CA GLN A 560 -63.44 -10.20 21.94
C GLN A 560 -62.38 -10.07 23.05
N GLY A 561 -61.38 -9.27 22.68
CA GLY A 561 -60.97 -8.14 23.52
C GLY A 561 -59.72 -8.30 24.37
N GLN A 562 -58.57 -7.88 23.80
CA GLN A 562 -57.46 -7.07 24.38
C GLN A 562 -56.87 -7.48 25.77
N PRO A 563 -55.58 -7.16 26.05
CA PRO A 563 -54.50 -6.57 25.25
C PRO A 563 -53.22 -7.43 25.18
N GLN A 564 -52.42 -7.08 24.16
CA GLN A 564 -51.08 -7.57 23.87
C GLN A 564 -50.13 -7.45 25.05
N ALA A 565 -49.53 -8.57 25.45
CA ALA A 565 -48.27 -8.59 26.19
C ALA A 565 -47.11 -8.69 25.20
N THR A 566 -46.27 -7.68 25.20
CA THR A 566 -45.00 -7.62 24.46
C THR A 566 -44.05 -8.74 24.91
N PRO A 567 -43.41 -9.46 23.99
CA PRO A 567 -42.39 -10.45 24.35
C PRO A 567 -41.11 -9.74 24.81
N THR A 568 -40.64 -10.11 25.99
CA THR A 568 -39.37 -9.73 26.57
C THR A 568 -38.24 -10.25 25.69
N PRO A 569 -37.27 -9.40 25.26
CA PRO A 569 -36.14 -9.86 24.47
C PRO A 569 -35.19 -10.72 25.32
N ALA A 570 -34.71 -11.80 24.74
CA ALA A 570 -33.72 -12.68 25.32
C ALA A 570 -32.42 -11.93 25.72
N PRO A 571 -31.79 -12.31 26.83
CA PRO A 571 -30.60 -11.61 27.32
C PRO A 571 -29.43 -11.72 26.33
N ASN A 572 -28.90 -10.57 25.95
CA ASN A 572 -27.76 -10.44 25.08
C ASN A 572 -26.50 -10.90 25.85
N LEU A 573 -25.80 -11.90 25.32
CA LEU A 573 -24.57 -12.47 25.90
C LEU A 573 -23.50 -11.41 26.20
N GLY A 574 -23.49 -10.27 25.48
CA GLY A 574 -22.58 -9.16 25.75
C GLY A 574 -22.78 -8.50 27.11
N ASN A 575 -23.98 -8.50 27.64
CA ASN A 575 -24.29 -7.93 28.98
C ASN A 575 -23.89 -8.85 30.13
N VAL A 576 -23.86 -10.16 29.90
CA VAL A 576 -23.43 -11.14 30.92
C VAL A 576 -21.93 -11.13 31.07
N LEU A 577 -21.16 -10.97 29.99
CA LEU A 577 -19.71 -10.84 30.02
C LEU A 577 -19.25 -9.54 30.71
N ASN A 578 -19.92 -8.42 30.47
CA ASN A 578 -19.60 -7.14 31.13
C ASN A 578 -19.89 -7.17 32.65
N GLN A 579 -20.88 -7.94 33.13
CA GLN A 579 -21.14 -8.10 34.56
C GLN A 579 -20.10 -8.96 35.26
N VAL A 580 -19.53 -9.96 34.58
CA VAL A 580 -18.46 -10.80 35.13
C VAL A 580 -17.12 -10.06 35.20
N LEU A 581 -16.82 -9.25 34.19
CA LEU A 581 -15.59 -8.46 34.13
C LEU A 581 -15.56 -7.30 35.13
N ASN A 582 -16.71 -6.69 35.43
CA ASN A 582 -16.81 -5.60 36.40
C ASN A 582 -16.83 -6.09 37.88
N ARG A 583 -17.13 -7.37 38.15
CA ARG A 583 -16.99 -7.93 39.50
C ARG A 583 -15.53 -8.13 39.96
N LYS A 584 -14.61 -8.38 39.05
CA LYS A 584 -13.17 -8.53 39.39
C LYS A 584 -12.40 -7.22 39.64
N LYS A 585 -13.02 -6.07 39.39
CA LYS A 585 -12.38 -4.75 39.58
C LYS A 585 -12.68 -4.09 40.92
N LYS A 586 -13.45 -4.75 41.82
CA LYS A 586 -13.87 -4.20 43.12
C LYS A 586 -13.16 -4.80 44.36
N GLU A 587 -12.20 -5.70 44.17
CA GLU A 587 -11.46 -6.33 45.27
C GLU A 587 -9.95 -6.14 45.14
N SER A 588 -9.47 -4.91 45.05
CA SER A 588 -8.06 -4.58 45.41
C SER A 588 -7.90 -3.07 45.50
N SER A 589 -8.26 -2.52 46.66
CA SER A 589 -7.73 -1.22 47.12
C SER A 589 -7.06 -1.46 48.46
N PRO A 590 -5.75 -1.21 48.63
CA PRO A 590 -5.12 -1.25 49.92
C PRO A 590 -5.37 0.06 50.67
N THR A 591 -5.71 -0.09 51.92
CA THR A 591 -5.87 0.93 52.97
C THR A 591 -4.59 1.73 53.16
N PRO A 592 -4.61 3.04 53.36
CA PRO A 592 -3.43 3.81 53.75
C PRO A 592 -3.24 3.73 55.25
N THR A 593 -2.02 3.40 55.69
CA THR A 593 -1.55 3.52 57.09
C THR A 593 -0.98 4.91 57.35
N PRO A 594 -1.26 5.54 58.49
CA PRO A 594 -0.78 6.89 58.79
C PRO A 594 0.60 6.86 59.51
N ARG A 595 1.52 7.68 59.01
CA ARG A 595 2.45 8.55 59.75
C ARG A 595 3.41 9.27 58.82
#